data_e0603877e71f2d149bb08f3ca7e7f1ef
#
_entry.id   e0603877e71f2d149bb08f3ca7e7f1ef
#
_cell.length_a   1.000
_cell.length_b   1.000
_cell.length_c   1.000
_cell.angle_alpha   90.00
_cell.angle_beta   90.00
_cell.angle_gamma   90.00
#
_symmetry.space_group_name_H-M   'P 1'
#
loop_
_entity.id
_entity.type
_entity.pdbx_description
1 polymer ?
#
loop_
_entity_poly.entity_id
_entity_poly.type
_entity_poly.pdbx_seq_one_letter_code
_entity_poly.pdbx_strand_id
1 'polypeptide(L)'
;VSSLREVLPGRPYFIPATQEDKFNAMTMDATQICDAIKAKPMSICKAIYTTFTGVSPLVASELAYRAGMDADQSLLACTDDEIHHLANHIAWFFDEIRHNEFHPVIVRKDKRPIEFSAIELTMYQDYEMEHMESISQMLEVFYAERNIYNRIHQKSADLRKIVTTALERNQKKYQLQQKQQKDAEKREKYKLYGELINAVSYTHL
;
A
#
# COMPACT_ATOMS: atom_id res chain seq x y z
N VAL A 1 1.67 -23.43 4.43
CA VAL A 1 1.74 -24.27 5.65
C VAL A 1 2.62 -23.52 6.63
N SER A 2 2.10 -23.17 7.81
CA SER A 2 2.88 -22.53 8.86
C SER A 2 3.71 -23.58 9.59
N SER A 3 5.01 -23.35 9.79
CA SER A 3 5.87 -24.20 10.60
C SER A 3 5.51 -24.17 12.10
N LEU A 4 4.74 -23.16 12.51
CA LEU A 4 4.33 -22.94 13.90
C LEU A 4 2.98 -23.58 14.25
N ARG A 5 2.15 -23.92 13.26
CA ARG A 5 0.80 -24.44 13.47
C ARG A 5 0.37 -25.35 12.34
N GLU A 6 -0.08 -26.56 12.67
CA GLU A 6 -0.81 -27.42 11.74
C GLU A 6 -2.27 -26.94 11.61
N VAL A 7 -2.66 -26.47 10.42
CA VAL A 7 -4.04 -26.09 10.10
C VAL A 7 -4.62 -27.17 9.21
N LEU A 8 -5.03 -28.29 9.82
CA LEU A 8 -5.61 -29.44 9.11
C LEU A 8 -6.98 -29.79 9.73
N PRO A 9 -7.91 -30.30 8.93
CA PRO A 9 -9.19 -30.80 9.45
C PRO A 9 -8.98 -31.86 10.55
N GLY A 10 -9.74 -31.76 11.64
CA GLY A 10 -9.65 -32.71 12.78
C GLY A 10 -8.50 -32.46 13.77
N ARG A 11 -7.67 -31.44 13.56
CA ARG A 11 -6.68 -31.02 14.55
C ARG A 11 -7.28 -30.01 15.54
N PRO A 12 -6.87 -30.04 16.82
CA PRO A 12 -7.32 -29.04 17.80
C PRO A 12 -6.87 -27.64 17.38
N TYR A 13 -7.73 -26.66 17.62
CA TYR A 13 -7.39 -25.26 17.39
C TYR A 13 -6.36 -24.82 18.42
N PHE A 14 -5.27 -24.26 17.93
CA PHE A 14 -4.15 -23.79 18.73
C PHE A 14 -3.84 -22.34 18.35
N ILE A 15 -3.76 -21.47 19.34
CA ILE A 15 -3.33 -20.09 19.16
C ILE A 15 -1.82 -20.06 19.38
N PRO A 16 -1.01 -19.76 18.35
CA PRO A 16 0.44 -19.68 18.54
C PRO A 16 0.78 -18.49 19.44
N ALA A 17 1.71 -18.70 20.35
CA ALA A 17 2.27 -17.68 21.22
C ALA A 17 3.21 -16.75 20.42
N THR A 18 2.63 -15.94 19.52
CA THR A 18 3.40 -15.08 18.60
C THR A 18 3.74 -13.71 19.19
N GLN A 19 3.29 -13.41 20.41
CA GLN A 19 3.41 -12.08 21.03
C GLN A 19 3.89 -12.15 22.50
N GLU A 20 4.55 -13.23 22.90
CA GLU A 20 5.07 -13.39 24.28
C GLU A 20 6.10 -12.32 24.66
N ASP A 21 6.80 -11.76 23.67
CA ASP A 21 7.81 -10.70 23.88
C ASP A 21 7.23 -9.29 23.90
N LYS A 22 5.91 -9.12 23.75
CA LYS A 22 5.25 -7.82 23.72
C LYS A 22 4.55 -7.50 25.03
N PHE A 23 4.61 -6.24 25.41
CA PHE A 23 3.91 -5.73 26.60
C PHE A 23 2.42 -5.50 26.34
N ASN A 24 1.62 -5.69 27.38
CA ASN A 24 0.21 -5.32 27.35
C ASN A 24 0.05 -3.87 27.86
N ALA A 25 -0.05 -2.91 26.93
CA ALA A 25 -0.19 -1.50 27.30
C ALA A 25 -1.47 -1.17 28.07
N MET A 26 -2.48 -2.06 28.05
CA MET A 26 -3.70 -1.90 28.86
C MET A 26 -3.43 -1.89 30.39
N THR A 27 -2.29 -2.43 30.81
CA THR A 27 -1.93 -2.52 32.25
C THR A 27 -0.75 -1.63 32.62
N MET A 28 -0.26 -0.79 31.70
CA MET A 28 0.91 0.06 31.89
C MET A 28 0.49 1.53 32.07
N ASP A 29 1.28 2.25 32.85
CA ASP A 29 1.22 3.70 32.94
C ASP A 29 2.14 4.36 31.89
N ALA A 30 2.02 5.70 31.75
CA ALA A 30 2.80 6.44 30.77
C ALA A 30 4.33 6.32 30.96
N THR A 31 4.79 6.21 32.21
CA THR A 31 6.22 6.05 32.52
C THR A 31 6.74 4.69 32.05
N GLN A 32 6.00 3.63 32.34
CA GLN A 32 6.32 2.28 31.91
C GLN A 32 6.29 2.15 30.38
N ILE A 33 5.34 2.81 29.73
CA ILE A 33 5.25 2.88 28.26
C ILE A 33 6.49 3.59 27.68
N CYS A 34 6.87 4.74 28.26
CA CYS A 34 8.07 5.50 27.88
C CYS A 34 9.34 4.61 27.97
N ASP A 35 9.54 3.95 29.10
CA ASP A 35 10.71 3.08 29.30
C ASP A 35 10.75 1.92 28.30
N ALA A 36 9.58 1.33 28.00
CA ALA A 36 9.46 0.21 27.06
C ALA A 36 9.81 0.59 25.60
N ILE A 37 9.46 1.80 25.14
CA ILE A 37 9.76 2.26 23.78
C ILE A 37 11.16 2.86 23.66
N LYS A 38 11.66 3.56 24.68
CA LYS A 38 12.96 4.25 24.70
C LYS A 38 14.14 3.28 24.43
N ALA A 39 14.01 2.02 24.83
CA ALA A 39 15.05 1.00 24.66
C ALA A 39 15.24 0.53 23.21
N LYS A 40 14.44 0.99 22.23
CA LYS A 40 14.43 0.46 20.85
C LYS A 40 14.98 1.44 19.82
N PRO A 41 16.15 1.20 19.22
CA PRO A 41 16.75 2.07 18.19
C PRO A 41 16.07 1.85 16.82
N MET A 42 14.83 2.28 16.68
CA MET A 42 14.06 2.14 15.43
C MET A 42 13.12 3.33 15.23
N SER A 43 12.34 3.33 14.14
CA SER A 43 11.34 4.38 13.92
C SER A 43 10.22 4.31 14.95
N ILE A 44 9.58 5.45 15.23
CA ILE A 44 8.49 5.58 16.20
C ILE A 44 7.39 4.55 15.94
N CYS A 45 6.88 4.49 14.71
CA CYS A 45 5.85 3.52 14.35
C CYS A 45 6.30 2.08 14.66
N LYS A 46 7.51 1.70 14.24
CA LYS A 46 8.04 0.35 14.45
C LYS A 46 8.25 0.05 15.93
N ALA A 47 8.74 1.00 16.72
CA ALA A 47 8.90 0.83 18.15
C ALA A 47 7.56 0.55 18.84
N ILE A 48 6.51 1.28 18.50
CA ILE A 48 5.18 1.11 19.09
C ILE A 48 4.61 -0.28 18.77
N TYR A 49 4.45 -0.65 17.47
CA TYR A 49 3.77 -1.91 17.13
C TYR A 49 4.60 -3.16 17.44
N THR A 50 5.93 -3.05 17.60
CA THR A 50 6.77 -4.18 18.04
C THR A 50 6.83 -4.31 19.56
N THR A 51 6.53 -3.25 20.30
CA THR A 51 6.55 -3.23 21.78
C THR A 51 5.24 -3.69 22.38
N PHE A 52 4.11 -3.23 21.83
CA PHE A 52 2.80 -3.46 22.43
C PHE A 52 1.99 -4.50 21.68
N THR A 53 1.33 -5.37 22.43
CA THR A 53 0.40 -6.35 21.86
C THR A 53 -0.89 -5.66 21.38
N GLY A 54 -1.47 -6.18 20.30
CA GLY A 54 -2.73 -5.66 19.74
C GLY A 54 -2.59 -4.37 18.92
N VAL A 55 -1.42 -3.77 18.81
CA VAL A 55 -1.18 -2.56 18.02
C VAL A 55 -0.71 -2.93 16.62
N SER A 56 -1.47 -2.49 15.60
CA SER A 56 -1.08 -2.61 14.20
C SER A 56 -0.16 -1.46 13.77
N PRO A 57 0.57 -1.58 12.65
CA PRO A 57 1.33 -0.45 12.09
C PRO A 57 0.46 0.78 11.81
N LEU A 58 -0.79 0.60 11.38
CA LEU A 58 -1.73 1.68 11.15
C LEU A 58 -2.03 2.46 12.43
N VAL A 59 -2.37 1.75 13.51
CA VAL A 59 -2.63 2.35 14.82
C VAL A 59 -1.37 3.02 15.37
N ALA A 60 -0.20 2.42 15.18
CA ALA A 60 1.06 3.02 15.61
C ALA A 60 1.37 4.33 14.87
N SER A 61 1.07 4.41 13.57
CA SER A 61 1.20 5.65 12.79
C SER A 61 0.20 6.71 13.23
N GLU A 62 -1.04 6.32 13.52
CA GLU A 62 -2.05 7.21 14.08
C GLU A 62 -1.62 7.80 15.43
N LEU A 63 -1.05 6.98 16.32
CA LEU A 63 -0.56 7.42 17.62
C LEU A 63 0.60 8.42 17.50
N ALA A 64 1.53 8.19 16.57
CA ALA A 64 2.59 9.15 16.26
C ALA A 64 2.01 10.45 15.72
N TYR A 65 1.04 10.37 14.81
CA TYR A 65 0.36 11.55 14.25
C TYR A 65 -0.39 12.36 15.32
N ARG A 66 -1.15 11.71 16.22
CA ARG A 66 -1.82 12.37 17.33
C ARG A 66 -0.86 13.07 18.29
N ALA A 67 0.35 12.52 18.44
CA ALA A 67 1.43 13.16 19.20
C ALA A 67 2.16 14.26 18.41
N GLY A 68 1.76 14.58 17.17
CA GLY A 68 2.41 15.58 16.33
C GLY A 68 3.80 15.17 15.84
N MET A 69 4.09 13.86 15.79
CA MET A 69 5.39 13.31 15.44
C MET A 69 5.33 12.55 14.10
N ASP A 70 6.46 12.54 13.40
CA ASP A 70 6.58 11.71 12.18
C ASP A 70 6.78 10.23 12.55
N ALA A 71 5.89 9.37 12.08
CA ALA A 71 5.91 7.93 12.34
C ALA A 71 7.20 7.24 11.89
N ASP A 72 7.87 7.77 10.84
CA ASP A 72 9.10 7.25 10.28
C ASP A 72 10.36 7.82 10.95
N GLN A 73 10.21 8.86 11.77
CA GLN A 73 11.32 9.44 12.53
C GLN A 73 11.94 8.40 13.47
N SER A 74 13.26 8.41 13.57
CA SER A 74 13.99 7.53 14.51
C SER A 74 13.79 8.00 15.95
N LEU A 75 13.46 7.08 16.85
CA LEU A 75 13.38 7.36 18.30
C LEU A 75 14.70 7.91 18.89
N LEU A 76 15.85 7.54 18.32
CA LEU A 76 17.14 8.06 18.75
C LEU A 76 17.33 9.56 18.46
N ALA A 77 16.53 10.11 17.55
CA ALA A 77 16.57 11.53 17.21
C ALA A 77 15.58 12.36 18.09
N CYS A 78 14.76 11.71 18.91
CA CYS A 78 13.79 12.34 19.78
C CYS A 78 14.42 12.68 21.13
N THR A 79 13.99 13.80 21.70
CA THR A 79 14.33 14.18 23.06
C THR A 79 13.53 13.35 24.08
N ASP A 80 13.98 13.31 25.31
CA ASP A 80 13.28 12.61 26.39
C ASP A 80 11.86 13.16 26.58
N ASP A 81 11.67 14.48 26.46
CA ASP A 81 10.35 15.13 26.58
C ASP A 81 9.40 14.72 25.45
N GLU A 82 9.90 14.60 24.21
CA GLU A 82 9.12 14.12 23.07
C GLU A 82 8.69 12.65 23.25
N ILE A 83 9.58 11.81 23.80
CA ILE A 83 9.25 10.40 24.07
C ILE A 83 8.21 10.31 25.20
N HIS A 84 8.31 11.13 26.25
CA HIS A 84 7.30 11.21 27.31
C HIS A 84 5.95 11.70 26.76
N HIS A 85 5.95 12.70 25.87
CA HIS A 85 4.75 13.19 25.22
C HIS A 85 4.06 12.08 24.40
N LEU A 86 4.82 11.35 23.60
CA LEU A 86 4.34 10.18 22.85
C LEU A 86 3.75 9.12 23.79
N ALA A 87 4.44 8.80 24.89
CA ALA A 87 3.99 7.79 25.85
C ALA A 87 2.66 8.20 26.51
N ASN A 88 2.44 9.48 26.79
CA ASN A 88 1.16 9.99 27.28
C ASN A 88 0.04 9.79 26.26
N HIS A 89 0.28 10.07 24.98
CA HIS A 89 -0.71 9.83 23.92
C HIS A 89 -1.05 8.34 23.77
N ILE A 90 -0.05 7.47 23.90
CA ILE A 90 -0.28 6.02 23.91
C ILE A 90 -1.11 5.60 25.12
N ALA A 91 -0.82 6.14 26.32
CA ALA A 91 -1.57 5.83 27.52
C ALA A 91 -3.04 6.29 27.40
N TRP A 92 -3.31 7.51 26.92
CA TRP A 92 -4.66 8.03 26.69
C TRP A 92 -5.44 7.17 25.69
N PHE A 93 -4.80 6.77 24.60
CA PHE A 93 -5.42 5.86 23.63
C PHE A 93 -5.86 4.52 24.26
N PHE A 94 -5.03 3.94 25.11
CA PHE A 94 -5.42 2.71 25.82
C PHE A 94 -6.48 2.97 26.90
N ASP A 95 -6.59 4.19 27.43
CA ASP A 95 -7.69 4.60 28.28
C ASP A 95 -9.02 4.69 27.50
N GLU A 96 -9.04 5.27 26.30
CA GLU A 96 -10.21 5.28 25.42
C GLU A 96 -10.72 3.84 25.19
N ILE A 97 -9.80 2.89 24.87
CA ILE A 97 -10.15 1.48 24.70
C ILE A 97 -10.71 0.86 25.97
N ARG A 98 -10.15 1.14 27.15
CA ARG A 98 -10.66 0.65 28.45
C ARG A 98 -12.08 1.14 28.73
N HIS A 99 -12.42 2.33 28.28
CA HIS A 99 -13.76 2.92 28.42
C HIS A 99 -14.71 2.52 27.29
N ASN A 100 -14.27 1.64 26.35
CA ASN A 100 -15.03 1.22 25.17
C ASN A 100 -15.42 2.38 24.25
N GLU A 101 -14.56 3.39 24.15
CA GLU A 101 -14.74 4.52 23.25
C GLU A 101 -14.25 4.15 21.86
N PHE A 102 -15.14 3.60 21.04
CA PHE A 102 -14.85 3.19 19.68
C PHE A 102 -15.58 4.09 18.68
N HIS A 103 -14.85 4.49 17.62
CA HIS A 103 -15.36 5.30 16.52
C HIS A 103 -15.06 4.58 15.19
N PRO A 104 -15.85 3.56 14.81
CA PRO A 104 -15.59 2.79 13.61
C PRO A 104 -15.66 3.65 12.35
N VAL A 105 -14.63 3.62 11.56
CA VAL A 105 -14.49 4.45 10.36
C VAL A 105 -13.95 3.67 9.17
N ILE A 106 -14.48 3.99 7.98
CA ILE A 106 -13.93 3.57 6.69
C ILE A 106 -13.34 4.79 6.01
N VAL A 107 -12.07 4.72 5.63
CA VAL A 107 -11.39 5.76 4.86
C VAL A 107 -11.53 5.46 3.38
N ARG A 108 -11.93 6.47 2.60
CA ARG A 108 -12.15 6.36 1.16
C ARG A 108 -11.23 7.29 0.38
N LYS A 109 -10.75 6.79 -0.75
CA LYS A 109 -10.07 7.59 -1.78
C LYS A 109 -10.76 7.33 -3.12
N ASP A 110 -11.22 8.40 -3.78
CA ASP A 110 -11.95 8.28 -5.06
C ASP A 110 -13.13 7.29 -4.96
N LYS A 111 -13.90 7.36 -3.86
CA LYS A 111 -15.02 6.46 -3.51
C LYS A 111 -14.62 5.00 -3.28
N ARG A 112 -13.33 4.68 -3.21
CA ARG A 112 -12.85 3.32 -2.91
C ARG A 112 -12.47 3.20 -1.45
N PRO A 113 -12.90 2.16 -0.74
CA PRO A 113 -12.44 1.90 0.60
C PRO A 113 -10.95 1.50 0.54
N ILE A 114 -10.10 2.28 1.21
CA ILE A 114 -8.66 2.05 1.26
C ILE A 114 -8.21 1.49 2.61
N GLU A 115 -8.87 1.94 3.70
CA GLU A 115 -8.53 1.54 5.05
C GLU A 115 -9.77 1.52 5.94
N PHE A 116 -9.69 0.81 7.06
CA PHE A 116 -10.74 0.80 8.08
C PHE A 116 -10.12 0.70 9.47
N SER A 117 -10.84 1.22 10.47
CA SER A 117 -10.41 1.13 11.86
C SER A 117 -11.60 1.15 12.81
N ALA A 118 -11.43 0.51 13.98
CA ALA A 118 -12.38 0.62 15.09
C ALA A 118 -12.25 1.94 15.85
N ILE A 119 -11.17 2.67 15.64
CA ILE A 119 -10.88 3.99 16.22
C ILE A 119 -10.86 5.02 15.10
N GLU A 120 -11.04 6.27 15.47
CA GLU A 120 -10.90 7.37 14.53
C GLU A 120 -9.46 7.51 14.03
N LEU A 121 -9.29 7.71 12.70
CA LEU A 121 -8.00 7.88 12.06
C LEU A 121 -7.78 9.34 11.66
N THR A 122 -7.29 10.15 12.60
CA THR A 122 -7.09 11.60 12.39
C THR A 122 -6.01 11.91 11.35
N MET A 123 -5.08 10.99 11.10
CA MET A 123 -4.07 11.13 10.06
C MET A 123 -4.64 11.14 8.63
N TYR A 124 -5.89 10.71 8.46
CA TYR A 124 -6.60 10.69 7.16
C TYR A 124 -7.61 11.83 6.99
N GLN A 125 -7.48 12.95 7.73
CA GLN A 125 -8.42 14.08 7.66
C GLN A 125 -8.62 14.69 6.27
N ASP A 126 -7.66 14.51 5.35
CA ASP A 126 -7.76 14.96 3.95
C ASP A 126 -8.53 13.97 3.05
N TYR A 127 -8.96 12.83 3.59
CA TYR A 127 -9.69 11.80 2.88
C TYR A 127 -11.17 11.80 3.29
N GLU A 128 -12.01 11.21 2.46
CA GLU A 128 -13.41 10.97 2.81
C GLU A 128 -13.48 9.90 3.90
N MET A 129 -14.00 10.27 5.07
CA MET A 129 -14.21 9.34 6.20
C MET A 129 -15.69 9.07 6.40
N GLU A 130 -16.06 7.80 6.42
CA GLU A 130 -17.42 7.33 6.67
C GLU A 130 -17.49 6.64 8.03
N HIS A 131 -18.19 7.27 8.98
CA HIS A 131 -18.37 6.74 10.33
C HIS A 131 -19.50 5.72 10.34
N MET A 132 -19.31 4.62 11.07
CA MET A 132 -20.25 3.52 11.18
C MET A 132 -20.77 3.39 12.62
N GLU A 133 -22.00 2.89 12.77
CA GLU A 133 -22.59 2.70 14.10
C GLU A 133 -21.94 1.55 14.88
N SER A 134 -21.37 0.57 14.18
CA SER A 134 -20.71 -0.57 14.80
C SER A 134 -19.52 -1.08 13.99
N ILE A 135 -18.58 -1.72 14.69
CA ILE A 135 -17.42 -2.41 14.07
C ILE A 135 -17.88 -3.52 13.12
N SER A 136 -18.94 -4.24 13.46
CA SER A 136 -19.48 -5.31 12.62
C SER A 136 -20.00 -4.76 11.30
N GLN A 137 -20.78 -3.69 11.33
CA GLN A 137 -21.28 -3.01 10.13
C GLN A 137 -20.12 -2.47 9.28
N MET A 138 -19.13 -1.84 9.90
CA MET A 138 -17.93 -1.35 9.23
C MET A 138 -17.21 -2.47 8.47
N LEU A 139 -16.98 -3.62 9.10
CA LEU A 139 -16.32 -4.77 8.48
C LEU A 139 -17.13 -5.33 7.32
N GLU A 140 -18.47 -5.46 7.49
CA GLU A 140 -19.35 -5.95 6.44
C GLU A 140 -19.29 -5.05 5.20
N VAL A 141 -19.44 -3.75 5.36
CA VAL A 141 -19.43 -2.78 4.26
C VAL A 141 -18.04 -2.76 3.59
N PHE A 142 -16.98 -2.66 4.36
CA PHE A 142 -15.61 -2.60 3.83
C PHE A 142 -15.27 -3.84 2.99
N TYR A 143 -15.51 -5.04 3.51
CA TYR A 143 -15.17 -6.28 2.80
C TYR A 143 -16.10 -6.58 1.63
N ALA A 144 -17.40 -6.23 1.72
CA ALA A 144 -18.32 -6.35 0.60
C ALA A 144 -17.85 -5.51 -0.60
N GLU A 145 -17.55 -4.24 -0.38
CA GLU A 145 -17.07 -3.34 -1.43
C GLU A 145 -15.70 -3.77 -1.97
N ARG A 146 -14.74 -4.08 -1.10
CA ARG A 146 -13.42 -4.55 -1.49
C ARG A 146 -13.49 -5.81 -2.36
N ASN A 147 -14.38 -6.73 -2.04
CA ASN A 147 -14.60 -7.94 -2.83
C ASN A 147 -15.14 -7.62 -4.22
N ILE A 148 -16.06 -6.67 -4.34
CA ILE A 148 -16.58 -6.21 -5.65
C ILE A 148 -15.43 -5.65 -6.49
N TYR A 149 -14.62 -4.75 -5.95
CA TYR A 149 -13.47 -4.18 -6.66
C TYR A 149 -12.46 -5.25 -7.08
N ASN A 150 -12.12 -6.18 -6.20
CA ASN A 150 -11.20 -7.27 -6.52
C ASN A 150 -11.72 -8.16 -7.64
N ARG A 151 -13.02 -8.51 -7.62
CA ARG A 151 -13.66 -9.32 -8.68
C ARG A 151 -13.68 -8.59 -10.02
N ILE A 152 -13.98 -7.29 -10.05
CA ILE A 152 -13.93 -6.46 -11.25
C ILE A 152 -12.51 -6.43 -11.79
N HIS A 153 -11.52 -6.20 -10.93
CA HIS A 153 -10.12 -6.14 -11.32
C HIS A 153 -9.62 -7.47 -11.89
N GLN A 154 -9.93 -8.59 -11.26
CA GLN A 154 -9.58 -9.92 -11.74
C GLN A 154 -10.22 -10.23 -13.10
N LYS A 155 -11.54 -9.99 -13.24
CA LYS A 155 -12.26 -10.23 -14.50
C LYS A 155 -11.79 -9.33 -15.64
N SER A 156 -11.33 -8.11 -15.34
CA SER A 156 -10.83 -7.19 -16.36
C SER A 156 -9.35 -7.42 -16.72
N ALA A 157 -8.60 -8.16 -15.92
CA ALA A 157 -7.17 -8.40 -16.14
C ALA A 157 -6.90 -9.12 -17.46
N ASP A 158 -7.66 -10.16 -17.78
CA ASP A 158 -7.52 -10.91 -19.02
C ASP A 158 -7.87 -10.08 -20.25
N LEU A 159 -8.95 -9.29 -20.17
CA LEU A 159 -9.32 -8.37 -21.24
C LEU A 159 -8.25 -7.31 -21.48
N ARG A 160 -7.71 -6.71 -20.40
CA ARG A 160 -6.61 -5.75 -20.51
C ARG A 160 -5.38 -6.37 -21.18
N LYS A 161 -5.01 -7.60 -20.80
CA LYS A 161 -3.88 -8.33 -21.39
C LYS A 161 -4.08 -8.54 -22.89
N ILE A 162 -5.28 -8.96 -23.31
CA ILE A 162 -5.61 -9.15 -24.74
C ILE A 162 -5.47 -7.83 -25.51
N VAL A 163 -6.08 -6.75 -25.00
CA VAL A 163 -6.04 -5.41 -25.62
C VAL A 163 -4.61 -4.88 -25.69
N THR A 164 -3.84 -4.96 -24.60
CA THR A 164 -2.45 -4.48 -24.56
C THR A 164 -1.58 -5.26 -25.56
N THR A 165 -1.72 -6.59 -25.61
CA THR A 165 -0.98 -7.44 -26.56
C THR A 165 -1.33 -7.10 -28.02
N ALA A 166 -2.62 -6.85 -28.30
CA ALA A 166 -3.06 -6.45 -29.65
C ALA A 166 -2.51 -5.05 -30.02
N LEU A 167 -2.52 -4.14 -29.09
CA LEU A 167 -1.98 -2.78 -29.27
C LEU A 167 -0.48 -2.82 -29.57
N GLU A 168 0.31 -3.55 -28.78
CA GLU A 168 1.75 -3.70 -28.98
C GLU A 168 2.09 -4.35 -30.34
N ARG A 169 1.32 -5.38 -30.73
CA ARG A 169 1.47 -6.02 -32.06
C ARG A 169 1.22 -5.02 -33.18
N ASN A 170 0.14 -4.26 -33.09
CA ASN A 170 -0.22 -3.28 -34.10
C ASN A 170 0.79 -2.14 -34.17
N GLN A 171 1.30 -1.66 -33.04
CA GLN A 171 2.37 -0.65 -33.00
C GLN A 171 3.66 -1.17 -33.70
N LYS A 172 4.10 -2.38 -33.37
CA LYS A 172 5.27 -2.97 -34.01
C LYS A 172 5.07 -3.13 -35.52
N LYS A 173 3.89 -3.61 -35.94
CA LYS A 173 3.55 -3.75 -37.37
C LYS A 173 3.55 -2.39 -38.06
N TYR A 174 2.97 -1.37 -37.45
CA TYR A 174 2.95 -0.01 -38.01
C TYR A 174 4.35 0.58 -38.16
N GLN A 175 5.23 0.43 -37.15
CA GLN A 175 6.61 0.87 -37.22
C GLN A 175 7.39 0.14 -38.36
N LEU A 176 7.15 -1.17 -38.50
CA LEU A 176 7.77 -1.94 -39.58
C LEU A 176 7.30 -1.49 -40.96
N GLN A 177 6.00 -1.24 -41.13
CA GLN A 177 5.43 -0.72 -42.38
C GLN A 177 5.96 0.66 -42.74
N GLN A 178 6.08 1.56 -41.76
CA GLN A 178 6.70 2.88 -41.97
C GLN A 178 8.17 2.76 -42.42
N LYS A 179 8.91 1.82 -41.83
CA LYS A 179 10.30 1.56 -42.24
C LYS A 179 10.35 1.03 -43.70
N GLN A 180 9.49 0.06 -44.02
CA GLN A 180 9.39 -0.49 -45.37
C GLN A 180 9.01 0.55 -46.41
N GLN A 181 8.08 1.45 -46.08
CA GLN A 181 7.71 2.56 -46.96
C GLN A 181 8.89 3.47 -47.24
N LYS A 182 9.61 3.90 -46.18
CA LYS A 182 10.83 4.74 -46.33
C LYS A 182 11.91 4.04 -47.18
N ASP A 183 12.08 2.72 -47.01
CA ASP A 183 13.04 1.95 -47.77
C ASP A 183 12.59 1.79 -49.25
N ALA A 184 11.27 1.66 -49.51
CA ALA A 184 10.72 1.65 -50.84
C ALA A 184 10.95 2.97 -51.60
N GLU A 185 10.70 4.11 -50.92
CA GLU A 185 10.97 5.45 -51.45
C GLU A 185 12.45 5.63 -51.82
N LYS A 186 13.37 5.12 -51.01
CA LYS A 186 14.80 5.11 -51.34
C LYS A 186 15.10 4.25 -52.55
N ARG A 187 14.48 3.08 -52.70
CA ARG A 187 14.69 2.18 -53.85
C ARG A 187 14.25 2.84 -55.15
N GLU A 188 13.12 3.56 -55.17
CA GLU A 188 12.68 4.30 -56.36
C GLU A 188 13.69 5.38 -56.75
N LYS A 189 14.25 6.09 -55.78
CA LYS A 189 15.30 7.07 -56.02
C LYS A 189 16.58 6.45 -56.62
N TYR A 190 16.98 5.29 -56.13
CA TYR A 190 18.15 4.57 -56.69
C TYR A 190 17.85 3.99 -58.07
N LYS A 191 16.62 3.56 -58.37
CA LYS A 191 16.20 3.14 -59.69
C LYS A 191 16.33 4.30 -60.69
N LEU A 192 15.81 5.48 -60.33
CA LEU A 192 15.93 6.68 -61.16
C LEU A 192 17.41 7.05 -61.41
N TYR A 193 18.28 6.96 -60.41
CA TYR A 193 19.71 7.20 -60.59
C TYR A 193 20.37 6.17 -61.53
N GLY A 194 19.98 4.89 -61.46
CA GLY A 194 20.46 3.85 -62.35
C GLY A 194 20.03 4.08 -63.81
N GLU A 195 18.80 4.53 -64.01
CA GLU A 195 18.27 4.88 -65.36
C GLU A 195 19.00 6.11 -65.93
N LEU A 196 19.29 7.11 -65.14
CA LEU A 196 20.06 8.30 -65.54
C LEU A 196 21.49 7.95 -65.90
N ILE A 197 22.18 7.10 -65.14
CA ILE A 197 23.55 6.63 -65.42
C ILE A 197 23.57 5.86 -66.73
N ASN A 198 22.60 4.97 -66.94
CA ASN A 198 22.52 4.23 -68.23
C ASN A 198 22.29 5.15 -69.41
N ALA A 199 21.36 6.14 -69.27
CA ALA A 199 21.10 7.11 -70.35
C ALA A 199 22.35 7.91 -70.73
N VAL A 200 23.14 8.36 -69.73
CA VAL A 200 24.39 9.09 -69.97
C VAL A 200 25.47 8.21 -70.60
N SER A 201 25.55 6.93 -70.25
CA SER A 201 26.50 6.00 -70.83
C SER A 201 26.27 5.72 -72.32
N TYR A 202 25.02 5.87 -72.78
CA TYR A 202 24.71 5.69 -74.25
C TYR A 202 24.96 6.95 -75.07
N THR A 203 25.23 8.07 -74.48
CA THR A 203 25.49 9.35 -75.24
C THR A 203 26.96 9.63 -75.46
N HIS A 204 27.86 8.75 -75.00
CA HIS A 204 29.31 8.86 -75.13
C HIS A 204 29.93 7.80 -76.00
N LEU A 205 29.17 7.14 -76.90
CA LEU A 205 29.59 6.35 -78.04
C LEU A 205 29.19 7.10 -79.30
#